data_bda3bdb5ccb4a9756fcec1d4567ccfd2
#
_entry.id   bda3bdb5ccb4a9756fcec1d4567ccfd2
#
_cell.length_a   1.000
_cell.length_b   1.000
_cell.length_c   1.000
_cell.angle_alpha   90.00
_cell.angle_beta   90.00
_cell.angle_gamma   90.00
#
_symmetry.space_group_name_H-M   'P 1'
#
loop_
_entity.id
_entity.type
_entity.pdbx_description
1 polymer ?
#
loop_
_entity_poly.entity_id
_entity_poly.type
_entity_poly.pdbx_seq_one_letter_code
_entity_poly.pdbx_strand_id
1 'polypeptide(L)'
;MTSDPINNHKYLFPTSSGSNESLLILLNRTSEIICKWFSDAEKLGPLPIDINFECSAPEEYGKSTDVLFSEIQSLINSSFNPVHPGSLAHLDPPPLIISILGDLIAAGLNNNLLAHELSPSISLLEESICKWFAKKLGFSDLAGGVAASGGTLSNLNALVAARNHAGLATDPKAVYLISEDAHSSFVKCTSIMGLEKNNLIKVKTDKNGCLDMIELNKNIDKCTKEGKRIFAIVATLGTTIRGAIDPIERISKICKERKIWLHIDGSIGGIFSITNLPINRNINVNLANSITINPQKILGITKTSSILIVSNIEILINTFSTGLPYVSTENNVLN
;
A
#
# COMPACT_ATOMS: atom_id res chain seq x y z
N MET A 1 5.86 -46.67 -10.55
CA MET A 1 6.31 -45.41 -11.06
C MET A 1 5.10 -44.46 -11.02
N THR A 2 4.94 -43.73 -9.96
CA THR A 2 3.91 -42.67 -9.89
C THR A 2 4.35 -41.53 -10.82
N SER A 3 3.61 -41.31 -11.91
CA SER A 3 3.87 -40.21 -12.84
C SER A 3 3.87 -38.91 -12.06
N ASP A 4 4.98 -38.17 -12.09
CA ASP A 4 5.08 -36.82 -11.53
C ASP A 4 3.97 -35.94 -12.12
N PRO A 5 3.04 -35.41 -11.33
CA PRO A 5 1.87 -34.71 -11.84
C PRO A 5 2.23 -33.42 -12.63
N ILE A 6 3.42 -32.84 -12.43
CA ILE A 6 3.85 -31.62 -13.14
C ILE A 6 4.44 -31.96 -14.53
N ASN A 7 5.01 -33.14 -14.73
CA ASN A 7 5.60 -33.52 -16.02
C ASN A 7 4.57 -33.90 -17.11
N ASN A 8 3.29 -33.88 -16.77
CA ASN A 8 2.24 -34.11 -17.74
C ASN A 8 1.55 -32.79 -18.08
N HIS A 9 1.79 -32.23 -19.26
CA HIS A 9 1.20 -30.97 -19.75
C HIS A 9 -0.32 -30.84 -19.52
N LYS A 10 -1.00 -31.96 -19.35
CA LYS A 10 -2.43 -32.04 -19.05
C LYS A 10 -2.82 -31.44 -17.70
N TYR A 11 -1.88 -31.23 -16.78
CA TYR A 11 -2.12 -30.75 -15.41
C TYR A 11 -1.50 -29.38 -15.11
N LEU A 12 -1.00 -28.67 -16.12
CA LEU A 12 -0.42 -27.33 -15.92
C LEU A 12 -1.46 -26.27 -15.57
N PHE A 13 -2.70 -26.47 -15.98
CA PHE A 13 -3.79 -25.52 -15.74
C PHE A 13 -4.95 -26.21 -15.06
N PRO A 14 -5.74 -25.48 -14.24
CA PRO A 14 -6.99 -25.98 -13.69
C PRO A 14 -7.94 -26.38 -14.83
N THR A 15 -8.68 -27.47 -14.64
CA THR A 15 -9.65 -27.95 -15.63
C THR A 15 -11.04 -27.39 -15.35
N SER A 16 -11.81 -27.11 -16.41
CA SER A 16 -13.21 -26.69 -16.32
C SER A 16 -14.19 -27.87 -16.05
N SER A 17 -13.71 -29.12 -16.19
CA SER A 17 -14.51 -30.34 -15.97
C SER A 17 -13.69 -31.39 -15.23
N GLY A 18 -14.33 -32.11 -14.33
CA GLY A 18 -13.68 -33.15 -13.52
C GLY A 18 -13.01 -32.59 -12.25
N SER A 19 -12.14 -33.38 -11.63
CA SER A 19 -11.43 -32.99 -10.40
C SER A 19 -10.12 -32.27 -10.72
N ASN A 20 -9.79 -31.28 -9.90
CA ASN A 20 -8.48 -30.63 -9.89
C ASN A 20 -7.57 -31.26 -8.80
N GLU A 21 -7.50 -32.58 -8.77
CA GLU A 21 -6.83 -33.36 -7.72
C GLU A 21 -5.34 -32.98 -7.59
N SER A 22 -4.65 -32.79 -8.72
CA SER A 22 -3.25 -32.37 -8.71
C SER A 22 -3.06 -31.02 -8.03
N LEU A 23 -3.94 -30.06 -8.27
CA LEU A 23 -3.92 -28.76 -7.58
C LEU A 23 -4.13 -28.94 -6.07
N LEU A 24 -5.10 -29.77 -5.67
CA LEU A 24 -5.38 -30.06 -4.25
C LEU A 24 -4.18 -30.69 -3.55
N ILE A 25 -3.52 -31.66 -4.18
CA ILE A 25 -2.31 -32.31 -3.63
C ILE A 25 -1.19 -31.28 -3.41
N LEU A 26 -0.94 -30.42 -4.40
CA LEU A 26 0.12 -29.40 -4.32
C LEU A 26 -0.20 -28.34 -3.27
N LEU A 27 -1.45 -27.90 -3.16
CA LEU A 27 -1.90 -26.96 -2.15
C LEU A 27 -1.76 -27.54 -0.73
N ASN A 28 -2.15 -28.78 -0.53
CA ASN A 28 -2.01 -29.45 0.78
C ASN A 28 -0.53 -29.54 1.18
N ARG A 29 0.34 -30.00 0.29
CA ARG A 29 1.79 -30.09 0.55
C ARG A 29 2.40 -28.69 0.87
N THR A 30 2.01 -27.66 0.13
CA THR A 30 2.45 -26.28 0.39
C THR A 30 1.98 -25.79 1.75
N SER A 31 0.72 -26.04 2.10
CA SER A 31 0.14 -25.65 3.38
C SER A 31 0.85 -26.31 4.56
N GLU A 32 1.18 -27.59 4.45
CA GLU A 32 1.94 -28.34 5.48
C GLU A 32 3.32 -27.71 5.72
N ILE A 33 4.03 -27.35 4.65
CA ILE A 33 5.35 -26.72 4.73
C ILE A 33 5.26 -25.36 5.45
N ILE A 34 4.29 -24.50 5.07
CA ILE A 34 4.09 -23.20 5.67
C ILE A 34 3.68 -23.32 7.15
N CYS A 35 2.73 -24.19 7.46
CA CYS A 35 2.29 -24.42 8.85
C CYS A 35 3.45 -24.93 9.72
N LYS A 36 4.25 -25.83 9.20
CA LYS A 36 5.44 -26.34 9.91
C LYS A 36 6.45 -25.23 10.16
N TRP A 37 6.72 -24.38 9.16
CA TRP A 37 7.64 -23.27 9.30
C TRP A 37 7.19 -22.26 10.37
N PHE A 38 5.90 -21.94 10.45
CA PHE A 38 5.35 -21.13 11.53
C PHE A 38 5.50 -21.79 12.89
N SER A 39 5.20 -23.10 12.99
CA SER A 39 5.28 -23.85 14.25
C SER A 39 6.71 -24.00 14.76
N ASP A 40 7.69 -24.02 13.87
CA ASP A 40 9.11 -24.15 14.21
C ASP A 40 9.80 -22.77 14.40
N ALA A 41 9.06 -21.65 14.39
CA ALA A 41 9.61 -20.30 14.45
C ALA A 41 10.60 -20.09 15.62
N GLU A 42 10.25 -20.53 16.84
CA GLU A 42 11.11 -20.38 18.01
C GLU A 42 12.43 -21.15 17.89
N LYS A 43 12.43 -22.27 17.17
CA LYS A 43 13.64 -23.09 16.95
C LYS A 43 14.53 -22.52 15.86
N LEU A 44 13.90 -21.94 14.82
CA LEU A 44 14.61 -21.42 13.64
C LEU A 44 15.16 -20.01 13.86
N GLY A 45 14.57 -19.26 14.80
CA GLY A 45 14.88 -17.86 15.01
C GLY A 45 14.18 -16.91 14.01
N PRO A 46 14.25 -15.58 14.25
CA PRO A 46 13.59 -14.60 13.39
C PRO A 46 14.29 -14.42 12.03
N LEU A 47 15.60 -14.66 12.01
CA LEU A 47 16.45 -14.59 10.81
C LEU A 47 17.22 -15.89 10.66
N PRO A 48 17.45 -16.35 9.43
CA PRO A 48 18.30 -17.51 9.19
C PRO A 48 19.73 -17.20 9.63
N ILE A 49 20.41 -18.19 10.24
CA ILE A 49 21.82 -18.07 10.63
C ILE A 49 22.69 -18.04 9.37
N ASP A 50 22.39 -18.94 8.43
CA ASP A 50 23.04 -19.02 7.13
C ASP A 50 21.99 -19.06 6.01
N ILE A 51 22.25 -18.34 4.93
CA ILE A 51 21.39 -18.37 3.75
C ILE A 51 21.89 -19.48 2.82
N ASN A 52 21.28 -20.64 2.92
CA ASN A 52 21.57 -21.82 2.08
C ASN A 52 20.61 -21.95 0.89
N PHE A 53 20.32 -20.85 0.23
CA PHE A 53 19.47 -20.82 -0.94
C PHE A 53 20.28 -20.32 -2.14
N GLU A 54 20.47 -21.23 -3.11
CA GLU A 54 21.08 -20.88 -4.38
C GLU A 54 19.98 -20.58 -5.41
N CYS A 55 20.05 -19.38 -5.99
CA CYS A 55 19.15 -18.98 -7.06
C CYS A 55 19.77 -19.36 -8.40
N SER A 56 19.14 -20.29 -9.14
CA SER A 56 19.55 -20.66 -10.49
C SER A 56 18.60 -20.03 -11.52
N ALA A 57 19.10 -19.82 -12.74
CA ALA A 57 18.25 -19.46 -13.86
C ALA A 57 17.28 -20.62 -14.20
N PRO A 58 16.12 -20.35 -14.83
CA PRO A 58 15.24 -21.42 -15.30
C PRO A 58 15.97 -22.40 -16.20
N GLU A 59 15.70 -23.68 -16.01
CA GLU A 59 16.23 -24.76 -16.83
C GLU A 59 15.32 -25.06 -18.02
N GLU A 60 15.90 -25.59 -19.11
CA GLU A 60 15.16 -25.86 -20.35
C GLU A 60 14.00 -26.88 -20.15
N TYR A 61 14.23 -27.89 -19.31
CA TYR A 61 13.27 -29.00 -19.14
C TYR A 61 12.48 -28.95 -17.84
N GLY A 62 12.66 -27.91 -17.02
CA GLY A 62 12.03 -27.80 -15.71
C GLY A 62 12.55 -28.84 -14.70
N LYS A 63 11.95 -28.86 -13.50
CA LYS A 63 12.36 -29.73 -12.39
C LYS A 63 11.20 -30.62 -11.97
N SER A 64 11.54 -31.80 -11.41
CA SER A 64 10.52 -32.65 -10.81
C SER A 64 9.85 -31.96 -9.61
N THR A 65 8.63 -32.37 -9.30
CA THR A 65 7.86 -31.83 -8.15
C THR A 65 8.64 -31.95 -6.84
N ASP A 66 9.35 -33.07 -6.62
CA ASP A 66 10.10 -33.26 -5.37
C ASP A 66 11.31 -32.33 -5.27
N VAL A 67 12.02 -32.10 -6.36
CA VAL A 67 13.12 -31.14 -6.42
C VAL A 67 12.59 -29.73 -6.17
N LEU A 68 11.47 -29.35 -6.82
CA LEU A 68 10.82 -28.05 -6.62
C LEU A 68 10.43 -27.83 -5.15
N PHE A 69 9.79 -28.80 -4.51
CA PHE A 69 9.41 -28.68 -3.09
C PHE A 69 10.60 -28.66 -2.14
N SER A 70 11.70 -29.33 -2.46
CA SER A 70 12.96 -29.21 -1.72
C SER A 70 13.53 -27.80 -1.80
N GLU A 71 13.53 -27.20 -2.97
CA GLU A 71 13.96 -25.81 -3.18
C GLU A 71 13.04 -24.80 -2.47
N ILE A 72 11.73 -24.98 -2.55
CA ILE A 72 10.75 -24.17 -1.81
C ILE A 72 10.99 -24.26 -0.29
N GLN A 73 11.27 -25.46 0.23
CA GLN A 73 11.59 -25.64 1.65
C GLN A 73 12.88 -24.90 2.03
N SER A 74 13.91 -24.97 1.19
CA SER A 74 15.17 -24.25 1.39
C SER A 74 14.97 -22.72 1.39
N LEU A 75 14.19 -22.21 0.43
CA LEU A 75 13.82 -20.79 0.34
C LEU A 75 13.07 -20.35 1.60
N ILE A 76 12.08 -21.10 2.05
CA ILE A 76 11.28 -20.79 3.24
C ILE A 76 12.16 -20.79 4.50
N ASN A 77 13.04 -21.77 4.66
CA ASN A 77 13.97 -21.84 5.78
C ASN A 77 15.00 -20.70 5.78
N SER A 78 15.31 -20.14 4.62
CA SER A 78 16.20 -18.99 4.45
C SER A 78 15.49 -17.64 4.51
N SER A 79 14.20 -17.61 4.89
CA SER A 79 13.39 -16.40 4.94
C SER A 79 13.25 -15.86 6.38
N PHE A 80 13.02 -14.52 6.48
CA PHE A 80 12.65 -13.88 7.73
C PHE A 80 11.31 -14.43 8.24
N ASN A 81 11.28 -14.87 9.51
CA ASN A 81 10.07 -15.41 10.13
C ASN A 81 9.38 -14.35 11.01
N PRO A 82 8.28 -13.74 10.54
CA PRO A 82 7.58 -12.70 11.29
C PRO A 82 6.82 -13.21 12.51
N VAL A 83 6.61 -14.53 12.62
CA VAL A 83 5.88 -15.14 13.76
C VAL A 83 6.77 -15.29 14.99
N HIS A 84 8.10 -15.30 14.81
CA HIS A 84 9.02 -15.45 15.92
C HIS A 84 8.88 -14.30 16.93
N PRO A 85 8.82 -14.55 18.27
CA PRO A 85 8.63 -13.52 19.29
C PRO A 85 9.68 -12.38 19.26
N GLY A 86 10.88 -12.65 18.76
CA GLY A 86 11.95 -11.66 18.56
C GLY A 86 11.82 -10.82 17.29
N SER A 87 10.79 -11.03 16.46
CA SER A 87 10.55 -10.27 15.22
C SER A 87 9.84 -8.96 15.52
N LEU A 88 10.59 -7.95 16.00
CA LEU A 88 10.06 -6.66 16.46
C LEU A 88 10.39 -5.50 15.53
N ALA A 89 11.10 -5.76 14.42
CA ALA A 89 11.61 -4.71 13.54
C ALA A 89 10.72 -4.48 12.31
N HIS A 90 10.96 -3.35 11.63
CA HIS A 90 10.41 -2.99 10.31
C HIS A 90 8.89 -2.82 10.21
N LEU A 91 8.14 -2.87 11.31
CA LEU A 91 6.67 -2.73 11.33
C LEU A 91 5.95 -3.80 10.46
N ASP A 92 6.53 -4.99 10.42
CA ASP A 92 6.07 -6.13 9.65
C ASP A 92 5.53 -7.22 10.60
N PRO A 93 4.24 -7.16 10.97
CA PRO A 93 3.62 -8.16 11.83
C PRO A 93 3.46 -9.49 11.08
N PRO A 94 3.25 -10.59 11.82
CA PRO A 94 2.82 -11.84 11.21
C PRO A 94 1.49 -11.64 10.47
N PRO A 95 1.29 -12.34 9.34
CA PRO A 95 0.04 -12.23 8.60
C PRO A 95 -1.12 -12.87 9.39
N LEU A 96 -2.31 -12.27 9.30
CA LEU A 96 -3.53 -12.91 9.77
C LEU A 96 -3.81 -14.17 8.94
N ILE A 97 -4.21 -15.26 9.61
CA ILE A 97 -4.56 -16.52 8.93
C ILE A 97 -5.61 -16.29 7.85
N ILE A 98 -6.66 -15.53 8.16
CA ILE A 98 -7.72 -15.25 7.18
C ILE A 98 -7.21 -14.43 5.99
N SER A 99 -6.17 -13.62 6.17
CA SER A 99 -5.57 -12.86 5.07
C SER A 99 -4.75 -13.75 4.13
N ILE A 100 -4.08 -14.78 4.66
CA ILE A 100 -3.42 -15.80 3.83
C ILE A 100 -4.43 -16.53 2.96
N LEU A 101 -5.60 -16.88 3.51
CA LEU A 101 -6.68 -17.49 2.73
C LEU A 101 -7.24 -16.52 1.68
N GLY A 102 -7.33 -15.22 2.00
CA GLY A 102 -7.73 -14.19 1.04
C GLY A 102 -6.79 -14.13 -0.17
N ASP A 103 -5.47 -14.16 0.05
CA ASP A 103 -4.48 -14.17 -1.02
C ASP A 103 -4.55 -15.45 -1.87
N LEU A 104 -4.77 -16.60 -1.23
CA LEU A 104 -4.97 -17.86 -1.96
C LEU A 104 -6.20 -17.78 -2.87
N ILE A 105 -7.30 -17.23 -2.38
CA ILE A 105 -8.51 -17.01 -3.19
C ILE A 105 -8.24 -16.05 -4.33
N ALA A 106 -7.56 -14.93 -4.06
CA ALA A 106 -7.21 -13.94 -5.08
C ALA A 106 -6.33 -14.56 -6.17
N ALA A 107 -5.33 -15.37 -5.79
CA ALA A 107 -4.47 -16.09 -6.73
C ALA A 107 -5.27 -17.11 -7.56
N GLY A 108 -6.21 -17.82 -6.94
CA GLY A 108 -7.07 -18.79 -7.64
C GLY A 108 -8.06 -18.14 -8.62
N LEU A 109 -8.64 -17.01 -8.24
CA LEU A 109 -9.52 -16.23 -9.12
C LEU A 109 -8.77 -15.60 -10.29
N ASN A 110 -7.56 -15.13 -10.06
CA ASN A 110 -6.70 -14.45 -11.04
C ASN A 110 -7.44 -13.40 -11.88
N ASN A 111 -8.35 -12.64 -11.23
CA ASN A 111 -9.17 -11.63 -11.90
C ASN A 111 -8.38 -10.37 -12.23
N ASN A 112 -8.72 -9.73 -13.34
CA ASN A 112 -8.12 -8.48 -13.75
C ASN A 112 -9.08 -7.30 -13.48
N LEU A 113 -8.70 -6.42 -12.54
CA LEU A 113 -9.51 -5.25 -12.16
C LEU A 113 -9.42 -4.09 -13.17
N LEU A 114 -8.75 -4.28 -14.32
CA LEU A 114 -8.70 -3.26 -15.37
C LEU A 114 -10.09 -2.94 -15.94
N ALA A 115 -10.93 -3.96 -16.06
CA ALA A 115 -12.29 -3.82 -16.58
C ALA A 115 -13.29 -4.51 -15.66
N HIS A 116 -14.43 -3.89 -15.45
CA HIS A 116 -15.44 -4.40 -14.52
C HIS A 116 -15.95 -5.81 -14.87
N GLU A 117 -16.11 -6.11 -16.16
CA GLU A 117 -16.53 -7.43 -16.64
C GLU A 117 -15.51 -8.55 -16.36
N LEU A 118 -14.24 -8.22 -16.17
CA LEU A 118 -13.18 -9.19 -15.85
C LEU A 118 -13.05 -9.45 -14.35
N SER A 119 -13.68 -8.61 -13.52
CA SER A 119 -13.61 -8.70 -12.05
C SER A 119 -14.83 -8.03 -11.37
N PRO A 120 -16.05 -8.42 -11.67
CA PRO A 120 -17.24 -7.69 -11.21
C PRO A 120 -17.37 -7.66 -9.68
N SER A 121 -17.18 -8.80 -9.02
CA SER A 121 -17.32 -8.89 -7.56
C SER A 121 -16.15 -8.24 -6.80
N ILE A 122 -14.91 -8.38 -7.28
CA ILE A 122 -13.75 -7.82 -6.59
C ILE A 122 -13.70 -6.31 -6.75
N SER A 123 -14.10 -5.77 -7.91
CA SER A 123 -14.19 -4.32 -8.12
C SER A 123 -15.21 -3.67 -7.17
N LEU A 124 -16.39 -4.29 -7.00
CA LEU A 124 -17.40 -3.84 -6.02
C LEU A 124 -16.90 -3.96 -4.58
N LEU A 125 -16.14 -5.02 -4.27
CA LEU A 125 -15.56 -5.22 -2.94
C LEU A 125 -14.54 -4.13 -2.63
N GLU A 126 -13.64 -3.81 -3.56
CA GLU A 126 -12.66 -2.72 -3.42
C GLU A 126 -13.36 -1.39 -3.14
N GLU A 127 -14.34 -1.03 -3.96
CA GLU A 127 -15.13 0.19 -3.76
C GLU A 127 -15.79 0.23 -2.38
N SER A 128 -16.42 -0.87 -1.98
CA SER A 128 -17.11 -0.99 -0.69
C SER A 128 -16.17 -0.85 0.50
N ILE A 129 -14.98 -1.45 0.42
CA ILE A 129 -13.95 -1.36 1.47
C ILE A 129 -13.42 0.08 1.54
N CYS A 130 -13.14 0.72 0.42
CA CYS A 130 -12.67 2.11 0.39
C CYS A 130 -13.72 3.07 0.98
N LYS A 131 -14.99 2.91 0.62
CA LYS A 131 -16.10 3.68 1.20
C LYS A 131 -16.26 3.42 2.70
N TRP A 132 -16.10 2.18 3.14
CA TRP A 132 -16.14 1.84 4.57
C TRP A 132 -15.01 2.54 5.33
N PHE A 133 -13.78 2.51 4.83
CA PHE A 133 -12.66 3.24 5.45
C PHE A 133 -12.92 4.74 5.47
N ALA A 134 -13.36 5.33 4.36
CA ALA A 134 -13.68 6.75 4.29
C ALA A 134 -14.70 7.16 5.36
N LYS A 135 -15.78 6.41 5.48
CA LYS A 135 -16.82 6.64 6.51
C LYS A 135 -16.26 6.49 7.93
N LYS A 136 -15.46 5.45 8.19
CA LYS A 136 -14.83 5.23 9.52
C LYS A 136 -13.86 6.34 9.91
N LEU A 137 -13.19 6.94 8.95
CA LEU A 137 -12.29 8.08 9.14
C LEU A 137 -13.03 9.42 9.23
N GLY A 138 -14.37 9.44 9.09
CA GLY A 138 -15.20 10.62 9.21
C GLY A 138 -15.27 11.51 7.96
N PHE A 139 -14.86 11.00 6.80
CA PHE A 139 -15.06 11.70 5.52
C PHE A 139 -16.54 11.73 5.10
N SER A 140 -16.90 12.65 4.21
CA SER A 140 -18.23 12.77 3.64
C SER A 140 -18.55 11.63 2.64
N ASP A 141 -19.80 11.54 2.20
CA ASP A 141 -20.25 10.55 1.20
C ASP A 141 -19.64 10.76 -0.19
N LEU A 142 -19.02 11.92 -0.47
CA LEU A 142 -18.27 12.17 -1.71
C LEU A 142 -16.90 11.46 -1.71
N ALA A 143 -16.46 11.00 -0.53
CA ALA A 143 -15.16 10.36 -0.41
C ALA A 143 -15.18 8.94 -0.97
N GLY A 144 -14.03 8.53 -1.44
CA GLY A 144 -13.77 7.20 -1.93
C GLY A 144 -12.29 6.93 -1.94
N GLY A 145 -11.88 5.87 -2.60
CA GLY A 145 -10.46 5.51 -2.63
C GLY A 145 -10.15 4.40 -3.60
N VAL A 146 -8.91 3.99 -3.57
CA VAL A 146 -8.35 2.92 -4.40
C VAL A 146 -7.32 2.12 -3.61
N ALA A 147 -7.31 0.80 -3.82
CA ALA A 147 -6.25 -0.05 -3.32
C ALA A 147 -4.94 0.16 -4.11
N ALA A 148 -3.83 -0.06 -3.45
CA ALA A 148 -2.51 0.08 -4.04
C ALA A 148 -1.55 -0.97 -3.47
N SER A 149 -0.48 -1.26 -4.20
CA SER A 149 0.52 -2.25 -3.82
C SER A 149 1.42 -1.83 -2.63
N GLY A 150 1.22 -0.65 -2.08
CA GLY A 150 1.98 -0.16 -0.92
C GLY A 150 1.89 1.34 -0.76
N GLY A 151 2.24 1.85 0.43
CA GLY A 151 2.13 3.27 0.79
C GLY A 151 2.88 4.21 -0.17
N THR A 152 3.95 3.77 -0.78
CA THR A 152 4.67 4.57 -1.80
C THR A 152 3.78 4.88 -2.99
N LEU A 153 3.04 3.90 -3.51
CA LEU A 153 2.13 4.11 -4.64
C LEU A 153 0.91 4.92 -4.22
N SER A 154 0.35 4.68 -3.03
CA SER A 154 -0.74 5.50 -2.50
C SER A 154 -0.33 6.97 -2.34
N ASN A 155 0.86 7.24 -1.76
CA ASN A 155 1.39 8.59 -1.63
C ASN A 155 1.65 9.24 -3.00
N LEU A 156 2.17 8.48 -3.96
CA LEU A 156 2.37 8.97 -5.34
C LEU A 156 1.04 9.37 -5.98
N ASN A 157 0.03 8.49 -5.93
CA ASN A 157 -1.29 8.77 -6.50
C ASN A 157 -1.92 10.01 -5.86
N ALA A 158 -1.80 10.18 -4.55
CA ALA A 158 -2.27 11.36 -3.84
C ALA A 158 -1.59 12.64 -4.32
N LEU A 159 -0.27 12.61 -4.50
CA LEU A 159 0.50 13.78 -4.94
C LEU A 159 0.24 14.12 -6.41
N VAL A 160 0.09 13.12 -7.28
CA VAL A 160 -0.30 13.31 -8.69
C VAL A 160 -1.68 13.94 -8.76
N ALA A 161 -2.65 13.42 -8.00
CA ALA A 161 -4.00 13.98 -7.93
C ALA A 161 -4.00 15.41 -7.39
N ALA A 162 -3.24 15.69 -6.33
CA ALA A 162 -3.10 17.03 -5.77
C ALA A 162 -2.51 18.03 -6.77
N ARG A 163 -1.44 17.62 -7.47
CA ARG A 163 -0.77 18.46 -8.48
C ARG A 163 -1.67 18.74 -9.66
N ASN A 164 -2.40 17.72 -10.14
CA ASN A 164 -3.35 17.87 -11.23
C ASN A 164 -4.53 18.76 -10.83
N HIS A 165 -5.12 18.54 -9.65
CA HIS A 165 -6.22 19.34 -9.10
C HIS A 165 -5.83 20.82 -8.93
N ALA A 166 -4.57 21.10 -8.60
CA ALA A 166 -4.04 22.46 -8.51
C ALA A 166 -3.77 23.12 -9.89
N GLY A 167 -3.97 22.41 -11.01
CA GLY A 167 -3.65 22.88 -12.35
C GLY A 167 -2.14 23.01 -12.61
N LEU A 168 -1.32 22.22 -11.90
CA LEU A 168 0.14 22.31 -11.92
C LEU A 168 0.81 21.05 -12.51
N ALA A 169 0.08 20.24 -13.26
CA ALA A 169 0.54 18.95 -13.78
C ALA A 169 1.88 19.06 -14.54
N THR A 170 2.07 20.12 -15.33
CA THR A 170 3.27 20.35 -16.15
C THR A 170 4.13 21.51 -15.65
N ASP A 171 3.75 22.15 -14.53
CA ASP A 171 4.48 23.31 -14.03
C ASP A 171 5.80 22.89 -13.36
N PRO A 172 6.97 23.35 -13.85
CA PRO A 172 8.26 23.04 -13.25
C PRO A 172 8.47 23.73 -11.89
N LYS A 173 7.69 24.79 -11.58
CA LYS A 173 7.72 25.50 -10.30
C LYS A 173 6.77 24.93 -9.26
N ALA A 174 6.06 23.85 -9.58
CA ALA A 174 5.20 23.15 -8.64
C ALA A 174 6.04 22.48 -7.54
N VAL A 175 5.73 22.78 -6.28
CA VAL A 175 6.44 22.25 -5.10
C VAL A 175 5.47 21.69 -4.10
N TYR A 176 5.95 20.78 -3.25
CA TYR A 176 5.23 20.32 -2.09
C TYR A 176 6.13 20.24 -0.86
N LEU A 177 5.53 20.32 0.32
CA LEU A 177 6.22 20.40 1.59
C LEU A 177 5.97 19.15 2.40
N ILE A 178 7.03 18.63 3.04
CA ILE A 178 6.96 17.48 3.95
C ILE A 178 7.82 17.75 5.20
N SER A 179 7.58 17.02 6.28
CA SER A 179 8.54 16.93 7.39
C SER A 179 9.87 16.36 6.90
N GLU A 180 10.99 16.81 7.47
CA GLU A 180 12.31 16.19 7.20
C GLU A 180 12.36 14.71 7.64
N ASP A 181 11.55 14.32 8.64
CA ASP A 181 11.40 12.95 9.13
C ASP A 181 10.31 12.15 8.38
N ALA A 182 9.70 12.71 7.31
CA ALA A 182 8.75 11.99 6.49
C ALA A 182 9.41 10.82 5.75
N HIS A 183 8.61 9.82 5.40
CA HIS A 183 9.08 8.61 4.76
C HIS A 183 9.80 8.88 3.42
N SER A 184 10.86 8.10 3.14
CA SER A 184 11.68 8.25 1.92
C SER A 184 10.92 8.09 0.60
N SER A 185 9.70 7.53 0.62
CA SER A 185 8.83 7.41 -0.56
C SER A 185 8.61 8.74 -1.27
N PHE A 186 8.56 9.87 -0.54
CA PHE A 186 8.34 11.19 -1.12
C PHE A 186 9.50 11.63 -2.04
N VAL A 187 10.73 11.25 -1.72
CA VAL A 187 11.87 11.48 -2.62
C VAL A 187 11.69 10.72 -3.95
N LYS A 188 11.21 9.46 -3.87
CA LYS A 188 10.89 8.66 -5.06
C LYS A 188 9.72 9.27 -5.84
N CYS A 189 8.66 9.69 -5.16
CA CYS A 189 7.52 10.36 -5.79
C CYS A 189 7.95 11.61 -6.55
N THR A 190 8.86 12.43 -5.99
CA THR A 190 9.41 13.61 -6.67
C THR A 190 10.02 13.25 -8.02
N SER A 191 10.91 12.24 -8.00
CA SER A 191 11.59 11.77 -9.21
C SER A 191 10.60 11.19 -10.25
N ILE A 192 9.66 10.36 -9.82
CA ILE A 192 8.66 9.73 -10.71
C ILE A 192 7.75 10.77 -11.34
N MET A 193 7.37 11.83 -10.61
CA MET A 193 6.57 12.94 -11.14
C MET A 193 7.36 13.87 -12.09
N GLY A 194 8.62 13.60 -12.37
CA GLY A 194 9.47 14.45 -13.20
C GLY A 194 9.80 15.81 -12.57
N LEU A 195 9.71 15.90 -11.25
CA LEU A 195 10.08 17.11 -10.51
C LEU A 195 11.56 17.08 -10.12
N GLU A 196 12.20 18.25 -10.08
CA GLU A 196 13.55 18.38 -9.56
C GLU A 196 13.58 18.15 -8.04
N LYS A 197 14.74 17.79 -7.49
CA LYS A 197 14.93 17.61 -6.05
C LYS A 197 14.52 18.83 -5.22
N ASN A 198 14.73 20.03 -5.77
CA ASN A 198 14.38 21.31 -5.14
C ASN A 198 12.88 21.63 -5.12
N ASN A 199 12.05 20.79 -5.77
CA ASN A 199 10.59 20.90 -5.71
C ASN A 199 10.01 20.16 -4.50
N LEU A 200 10.81 19.32 -3.84
CA LEU A 200 10.52 18.74 -2.54
C LEU A 200 11.12 19.61 -1.44
N ILE A 201 10.28 20.31 -0.70
CA ILE A 201 10.69 21.20 0.39
C ILE A 201 10.60 20.44 1.71
N LYS A 202 11.74 20.18 2.32
CA LYS A 202 11.80 19.56 3.65
C LYS A 202 11.69 20.63 4.73
N VAL A 203 10.71 20.52 5.59
CA VAL A 203 10.46 21.37 6.75
C VAL A 203 11.10 20.71 7.97
N LYS A 204 11.85 21.48 8.77
CA LYS A 204 12.45 20.99 10.00
C LYS A 204 11.40 20.53 11.01
N THR A 205 11.80 19.59 11.84
CA THR A 205 10.97 19.13 12.96
C THR A 205 11.24 19.92 14.25
N ASP A 206 10.28 19.93 15.13
CA ASP A 206 10.43 20.40 16.51
C ASP A 206 11.17 19.36 17.38
N LYS A 207 11.36 19.67 18.66
CA LYS A 207 12.02 18.77 19.63
C LYS A 207 11.33 17.40 19.81
N ASN A 208 10.05 17.30 19.44
CA ASN A 208 9.27 16.06 19.53
C ASN A 208 9.30 15.26 18.21
N GLY A 209 9.96 15.76 17.17
CA GLY A 209 10.01 15.14 15.85
C GLY A 209 8.76 15.41 14.99
N CYS A 210 7.92 16.35 15.41
CA CYS A 210 6.76 16.78 14.64
C CYS A 210 7.15 17.93 13.70
N LEU A 211 6.48 18.05 12.56
CA LEU A 211 6.66 19.17 11.63
C LEU A 211 6.52 20.51 12.38
N ASP A 212 7.59 21.34 12.35
CA ASP A 212 7.61 22.63 13.04
C ASP A 212 6.77 23.68 12.30
N MET A 213 5.77 24.22 12.95
CA MET A 213 4.84 25.18 12.36
C MET A 213 5.47 26.53 12.03
N ILE A 214 6.51 26.94 12.76
CA ILE A 214 7.24 28.18 12.47
C ILE A 214 8.06 27.99 11.20
N GLU A 215 8.76 26.89 11.10
CA GLU A 215 9.54 26.54 9.90
C GLU A 215 8.63 26.27 8.70
N LEU A 216 7.44 25.68 8.89
CA LEU A 216 6.46 25.52 7.83
C LEU A 216 6.09 26.87 7.22
N ASN A 217 5.69 27.84 8.04
CA ASN A 217 5.32 29.17 7.57
C ASN A 217 6.49 29.88 6.87
N LYS A 218 7.71 29.83 7.44
CA LYS A 218 8.90 30.37 6.78
C LYS A 218 9.14 29.78 5.39
N ASN A 219 8.98 28.47 5.24
CA ASN A 219 9.16 27.80 3.96
C ASN A 219 8.06 28.17 2.96
N ILE A 220 6.80 28.30 3.41
CA ILE A 220 5.70 28.77 2.57
C ILE A 220 5.99 30.18 2.06
N ASP A 221 6.39 31.12 2.93
CA ASP A 221 6.69 32.49 2.57
C ASP A 221 7.90 32.57 1.61
N LYS A 222 8.91 31.73 1.84
CA LYS A 222 10.07 31.60 0.93
C LYS A 222 9.63 31.13 -0.45
N CYS A 223 8.84 30.06 -0.54
CA CYS A 223 8.32 29.56 -1.81
C CYS A 223 7.52 30.64 -2.56
N THR A 224 6.68 31.38 -1.84
CA THR A 224 5.90 32.48 -2.43
C THR A 224 6.82 33.58 -3.00
N LYS A 225 7.85 34.00 -2.26
CA LYS A 225 8.84 35.00 -2.72
C LYS A 225 9.64 34.53 -3.93
N GLU A 226 9.93 33.23 -4.02
CA GLU A 226 10.64 32.62 -5.15
C GLU A 226 9.73 32.33 -6.35
N GLY A 227 8.44 32.65 -6.27
CA GLY A 227 7.47 32.39 -7.34
C GLY A 227 7.19 30.91 -7.56
N LYS A 228 7.45 30.06 -6.55
CA LYS A 228 7.09 28.64 -6.53
C LYS A 228 5.62 28.48 -6.18
N ARG A 229 4.99 27.45 -6.74
CA ARG A 229 3.56 27.17 -6.52
C ARG A 229 3.41 25.88 -5.69
N ILE A 230 2.92 26.04 -4.47
CA ILE A 230 2.75 24.92 -3.52
C ILE A 230 1.44 24.21 -3.87
N PHE A 231 1.52 22.94 -4.28
CA PHE A 231 0.33 22.14 -4.57
C PHE A 231 -0.10 21.25 -3.40
N ALA A 232 0.83 20.84 -2.52
CA ALA A 232 0.50 20.02 -1.37
C ALA A 232 1.40 20.29 -0.15
N ILE A 233 0.84 20.04 1.02
CA ILE A 233 1.57 19.82 2.28
C ILE A 233 1.23 18.42 2.73
N VAL A 234 2.26 17.64 3.08
CA VAL A 234 2.11 16.29 3.62
C VAL A 234 2.34 16.33 5.13
N ALA A 235 1.36 15.90 5.88
CA ALA A 235 1.47 15.62 7.31
C ALA A 235 1.64 14.11 7.53
N THR A 236 2.49 13.72 8.46
CA THR A 236 2.70 12.31 8.81
C THR A 236 1.96 11.97 10.09
N LEU A 237 1.19 10.90 10.05
CA LEU A 237 0.50 10.34 11.20
C LEU A 237 1.25 9.10 11.70
N GLY A 238 2.30 9.33 12.47
CA GLY A 238 3.24 8.32 12.94
C GLY A 238 4.46 8.16 12.03
N THR A 239 5.53 8.93 12.29
CA THR A 239 6.79 8.81 11.54
C THR A 239 7.46 7.45 11.77
N THR A 240 8.16 6.94 10.75
CA THR A 240 8.73 5.58 10.77
C THR A 240 9.72 5.36 11.92
N ILE A 241 10.49 6.36 12.28
CA ILE A 241 11.56 6.22 13.30
C ILE A 241 11.06 6.57 14.70
N ARG A 242 10.28 7.66 14.84
CA ARG A 242 9.91 8.22 16.13
C ARG A 242 8.44 8.00 16.51
N GLY A 243 7.59 7.59 15.55
CA GLY A 243 6.14 7.55 15.74
C GLY A 243 5.52 8.93 15.94
N ALA A 244 6.25 10.01 15.61
CA ALA A 244 5.78 11.38 15.80
C ALA A 244 4.56 11.67 14.92
N ILE A 245 3.64 12.48 15.45
CA ILE A 245 2.38 12.85 14.79
C ILE A 245 2.41 14.34 14.52
N ASP A 246 2.37 14.71 13.24
CA ASP A 246 2.35 16.11 12.84
C ASP A 246 1.06 16.83 13.30
N PRO A 247 1.11 18.15 13.50
CA PRO A 247 -0.03 18.93 14.01
C PRO A 247 -1.08 19.16 12.92
N ILE A 248 -1.78 18.08 12.53
CA ILE A 248 -2.71 17.99 11.38
C ILE A 248 -3.73 19.12 11.36
N GLU A 249 -4.36 19.42 12.50
CA GLU A 249 -5.38 20.48 12.58
C GLU A 249 -4.81 21.87 12.28
N ARG A 250 -3.59 22.14 12.75
CA ARG A 250 -2.92 23.43 12.48
C ARG A 250 -2.50 23.54 11.03
N ILE A 251 -1.99 22.45 10.44
CA ILE A 251 -1.61 22.38 9.03
C ILE A 251 -2.87 22.51 8.16
N SER A 252 -3.98 21.88 8.53
CA SER A 252 -5.23 21.96 7.76
C SER A 252 -5.78 23.38 7.65
N LYS A 253 -5.64 24.21 8.71
CA LYS A 253 -6.04 25.63 8.67
C LYS A 253 -5.25 26.39 7.59
N ILE A 254 -3.92 26.23 7.57
CA ILE A 254 -3.05 26.84 6.56
C ILE A 254 -3.43 26.36 5.16
N CYS A 255 -3.65 25.06 5.00
CA CYS A 255 -4.02 24.47 3.72
C CYS A 255 -5.35 25.03 3.20
N LYS A 256 -6.37 25.14 4.05
CA LYS A 256 -7.67 25.74 3.70
C LYS A 256 -7.55 27.20 3.31
N GLU A 257 -6.86 28.02 4.08
CA GLU A 257 -6.67 29.45 3.83
C GLU A 257 -5.93 29.71 2.51
N ARG A 258 -4.96 28.87 2.19
CA ARG A 258 -4.09 29.03 1.02
C ARG A 258 -4.50 28.19 -0.19
N LYS A 259 -5.59 27.40 -0.08
CA LYS A 259 -6.07 26.45 -1.11
C LYS A 259 -5.00 25.44 -1.53
N ILE A 260 -4.24 24.93 -0.55
CA ILE A 260 -3.21 23.91 -0.74
C ILE A 260 -3.80 22.56 -0.35
N TRP A 261 -3.47 21.50 -1.10
CA TRP A 261 -3.88 20.13 -0.76
C TRP A 261 -3.19 19.66 0.50
N LEU A 262 -3.96 19.14 1.45
CA LEU A 262 -3.43 18.43 2.61
C LEU A 262 -3.48 16.92 2.34
N HIS A 263 -2.33 16.27 2.28
CA HIS A 263 -2.21 14.81 2.30
C HIS A 263 -1.73 14.34 3.66
N ILE A 264 -2.32 13.25 4.17
CA ILE A 264 -1.83 12.58 5.39
C ILE A 264 -1.17 11.26 5.01
N ASP A 265 0.13 11.13 5.27
CA ASP A 265 0.76 9.81 5.32
C ASP A 265 0.39 9.12 6.63
N GLY A 266 -0.70 8.38 6.59
CA GLY A 266 -1.24 7.57 7.67
C GLY A 266 -0.89 6.09 7.54
N SER A 267 0.18 5.76 6.83
CA SER A 267 0.60 4.36 6.57
C SER A 267 0.65 3.49 7.82
N ILE A 268 0.89 4.08 8.99
CA ILE A 268 0.85 3.41 10.30
C ILE A 268 -0.34 3.93 11.10
N GLY A 269 -0.35 5.23 11.38
CA GLY A 269 -1.28 5.85 12.31
C GLY A 269 -2.72 5.91 11.81
N GLY A 270 -2.93 5.86 10.49
CA GLY A 270 -4.26 5.91 9.90
C GLY A 270 -5.21 4.82 10.40
N ILE A 271 -4.69 3.62 10.66
CA ILE A 271 -5.49 2.52 11.21
C ILE A 271 -5.97 2.85 12.64
N PHE A 272 -5.16 3.50 13.45
CA PHE A 272 -5.59 3.86 14.79
C PHE A 272 -6.74 4.88 14.78
N SER A 273 -6.87 5.70 13.73
CA SER A 273 -7.95 6.69 13.62
C SER A 273 -9.35 6.06 13.47
N ILE A 274 -9.44 4.77 13.13
CA ILE A 274 -10.71 4.04 13.08
C ILE A 274 -10.98 3.23 14.36
N THR A 275 -10.10 3.30 15.35
CA THR A 275 -10.23 2.60 16.63
C THR A 275 -10.66 3.54 17.75
N ASN A 276 -11.18 2.96 18.83
CA ASN A 276 -11.51 3.71 20.05
C ASN A 276 -10.33 3.85 21.01
N LEU A 277 -9.11 3.62 20.56
CA LEU A 277 -7.91 3.71 21.40
C LEU A 277 -7.63 5.17 21.81
N PRO A 278 -7.19 5.43 23.06
CA PRO A 278 -6.95 6.78 23.58
C PRO A 278 -5.96 7.60 22.76
N ILE A 279 -5.01 6.94 22.10
CA ILE A 279 -3.93 7.57 21.33
C ILE A 279 -4.45 8.49 20.20
N ASN A 280 -5.67 8.29 19.72
CA ASN A 280 -6.21 8.98 18.55
C ASN A 280 -7.49 9.78 18.79
N ARG A 281 -7.91 9.95 20.05
CA ARG A 281 -9.20 10.58 20.38
C ARG A 281 -9.42 12.01 19.86
N ASN A 282 -8.35 12.68 19.36
CA ASN A 282 -8.42 14.07 18.92
C ASN A 282 -7.80 14.31 17.54
N ILE A 283 -7.59 13.28 16.72
CA ILE A 283 -6.98 13.47 15.39
C ILE A 283 -8.08 13.43 14.33
N ASN A 284 -8.42 14.59 13.80
CA ASN A 284 -9.44 14.75 12.76
C ASN A 284 -8.82 14.56 11.37
N VAL A 285 -8.60 13.31 10.94
CA VAL A 285 -7.99 13.01 9.64
C VAL A 285 -8.86 13.43 8.46
N ASN A 286 -10.18 13.55 8.65
CA ASN A 286 -11.12 14.02 7.64
C ASN A 286 -10.96 15.53 7.28
N LEU A 287 -10.08 16.23 7.96
CA LEU A 287 -9.67 17.58 7.57
C LEU A 287 -8.75 17.60 6.34
N ALA A 288 -8.20 16.45 5.97
CA ALA A 288 -7.32 16.30 4.82
C ALA A 288 -8.11 16.08 3.51
N ASN A 289 -7.45 16.39 2.40
CA ASN A 289 -7.95 16.05 1.06
C ASN A 289 -7.72 14.57 0.73
N SER A 290 -6.67 13.96 1.31
CA SER A 290 -6.38 12.54 1.13
C SER A 290 -5.57 11.96 2.28
N ILE A 291 -5.70 10.65 2.47
CA ILE A 291 -4.92 9.88 3.45
C ILE A 291 -4.51 8.53 2.88
N THR A 292 -3.26 8.16 3.12
CA THR A 292 -2.73 6.81 2.86
C THR A 292 -2.85 5.96 4.13
N ILE A 293 -3.30 4.72 3.99
CA ILE A 293 -3.39 3.72 5.06
C ILE A 293 -2.79 2.42 4.57
N ASN A 294 -1.99 1.74 5.42
CA ASN A 294 -1.40 0.44 5.08
C ASN A 294 -1.93 -0.67 5.99
N PRO A 295 -3.00 -1.38 5.59
CA PRO A 295 -3.50 -2.54 6.35
C PRO A 295 -2.45 -3.62 6.59
N GLN A 296 -1.50 -3.78 5.67
CA GLN A 296 -0.37 -4.71 5.78
C GLN A 296 0.56 -4.46 6.96
N LYS A 297 0.50 -3.28 7.61
CA LYS A 297 1.29 -2.97 8.80
C LYS A 297 0.55 -3.40 10.07
N ILE A 298 -0.21 -2.51 10.66
CA ILE A 298 -0.85 -2.73 11.98
C ILE A 298 -1.93 -3.82 11.96
N LEU A 299 -2.67 -3.98 10.86
CA LEU A 299 -3.73 -5.01 10.80
C LEU A 299 -3.22 -6.41 10.45
N GLY A 300 -1.95 -6.58 10.11
CA GLY A 300 -1.42 -7.89 9.73
C GLY A 300 -2.03 -8.48 8.45
N ILE A 301 -2.57 -7.63 7.58
CA ILE A 301 -2.99 -8.07 6.25
C ILE A 301 -1.74 -8.46 5.46
N THR A 302 -1.82 -9.52 4.67
CA THR A 302 -0.74 -9.96 3.79
C THR A 302 -0.23 -8.82 2.90
N LYS A 303 1.05 -8.83 2.61
CA LYS A 303 1.66 -7.88 1.67
C LYS A 303 1.32 -8.31 0.24
N THR A 304 0.99 -7.40 -0.63
CA THR A 304 1.09 -5.94 -0.58
C THR A 304 -0.30 -5.32 -0.43
N SER A 305 -0.53 -4.50 0.61
CA SER A 305 -1.83 -3.90 0.85
C SER A 305 -1.70 -2.46 1.35
N SER A 306 -2.21 -1.53 0.59
CA SER A 306 -2.33 -0.11 0.92
C SER A 306 -3.63 0.43 0.34
N ILE A 307 -4.18 1.46 0.96
CA ILE A 307 -5.39 2.14 0.51
C ILE A 307 -5.13 3.64 0.50
N LEU A 308 -5.46 4.29 -0.60
CA LEU A 308 -5.57 5.74 -0.68
C LEU A 308 -7.04 6.11 -0.55
N ILE A 309 -7.38 6.95 0.43
CA ILE A 309 -8.70 7.59 0.54
C ILE A 309 -8.55 9.06 0.17
N VAL A 310 -9.52 9.57 -0.61
CA VAL A 310 -9.63 10.98 -0.98
C VAL A 310 -10.99 11.54 -0.57
N SER A 311 -11.02 12.81 -0.21
CA SER A 311 -12.24 13.50 0.24
C SER A 311 -13.31 13.66 -0.85
N ASN A 312 -12.92 13.53 -2.12
CA ASN A 312 -13.81 13.48 -3.27
C ASN A 312 -13.22 12.54 -4.33
N ILE A 313 -13.90 11.43 -4.60
CA ILE A 313 -13.46 10.38 -5.53
C ILE A 313 -13.32 10.88 -6.96
N GLU A 314 -14.15 11.85 -7.38
CA GLU A 314 -14.09 12.43 -8.72
C GLU A 314 -12.72 13.01 -9.06
N ILE A 315 -11.95 13.45 -8.06
CA ILE A 315 -10.58 13.96 -8.29
C ILE A 315 -9.66 12.84 -8.77
N LEU A 316 -9.76 11.63 -8.22
CA LEU A 316 -8.99 10.48 -8.70
C LEU A 316 -9.44 10.08 -10.11
N ILE A 317 -10.75 9.97 -10.32
CA ILE A 317 -11.33 9.61 -11.62
C ILE A 317 -10.83 10.59 -12.69
N ASN A 318 -10.98 11.88 -12.47
CA ASN A 318 -10.54 12.91 -13.43
C ASN A 318 -9.03 12.96 -13.65
N THR A 319 -8.24 12.55 -12.64
CA THR A 319 -6.78 12.53 -12.74
C THR A 319 -6.27 11.37 -13.57
N PHE A 320 -6.87 10.18 -13.39
CA PHE A 320 -6.34 8.92 -13.93
C PHE A 320 -7.19 8.32 -15.06
N SER A 321 -8.35 8.90 -15.37
CA SER A 321 -9.17 8.46 -16.51
C SER A 321 -8.41 8.61 -17.83
N THR A 322 -8.38 7.54 -18.61
CA THR A 322 -7.73 7.52 -19.93
C THR A 322 -8.68 7.83 -21.07
N GLY A 323 -10.01 7.85 -20.82
CA GLY A 323 -11.04 8.02 -21.84
C GLY A 323 -11.09 6.89 -22.88
N LEU A 324 -10.43 5.75 -22.62
CA LEU A 324 -10.40 4.64 -23.55
C LEU A 324 -11.68 3.79 -23.45
N PRO A 325 -12.32 3.42 -24.59
CA PRO A 325 -13.62 2.74 -24.59
C PRO A 325 -13.63 1.38 -23.87
N TYR A 326 -12.48 0.67 -23.85
CA TYR A 326 -12.35 -0.62 -23.19
C TYR A 326 -12.00 -0.52 -21.68
N VAL A 327 -11.79 0.69 -21.19
CA VAL A 327 -11.63 1.00 -19.77
C VAL A 327 -12.83 1.86 -19.37
N SER A 328 -14.04 1.27 -19.38
CA SER A 328 -15.24 2.04 -19.07
C SER A 328 -15.29 2.33 -17.57
N THR A 329 -15.41 3.60 -17.26
CA THR A 329 -15.75 4.10 -15.91
C THR A 329 -17.27 4.19 -15.70
N GLU A 330 -18.07 3.83 -16.71
CA GLU A 330 -19.52 3.90 -16.62
C GLU A 330 -20.10 2.57 -16.17
N ASN A 331 -20.87 2.62 -15.10
CA ASN A 331 -21.68 1.51 -14.54
C ASN A 331 -22.79 0.99 -15.50
N ASN A 332 -22.61 1.07 -16.81
CA ASN A 332 -23.63 0.81 -17.82
C ASN A 332 -23.57 -0.57 -18.47
N VAL A 333 -22.95 -1.57 -17.84
CA VAL A 333 -22.85 -2.92 -18.43
C VAL A 333 -23.74 -3.95 -17.73
N LEU A 334 -24.59 -3.54 -16.79
CA LEU A 334 -25.62 -4.42 -16.21
C LEU A 334 -27.02 -3.80 -16.38
N ASN A 335 -27.50 -3.76 -17.62
CA ASN A 335 -28.92 -3.78 -17.99
C ASN A 335 -29.20 -4.99 -18.85
#